data_38ba29008c69300e8bf0d5f9e147f0d0
#
_entry.id   38ba29008c69300e8bf0d5f9e147f0d0
#
_cell.length_a   1.000
_cell.length_b   1.000
_cell.length_c   1.000
_cell.angle_alpha   90.00
_cell.angle_beta   90.00
_cell.angle_gamma   90.00
#
_symmetry.space_group_name_H-M   'P 1'
#
loop_
_entity.id
_entity.type
_entity.pdbx_description
1 polymer ?
#
loop_
_entity_poly.entity_id
_entity_poly.type
_entity_poly.pdbx_seq_one_letter_code
_entity_poly.pdbx_strand_id
1 'polypeptide(L)'
;KLHFDPSELPESKQQEVEDQWQSILSKLELPKDKYQLYFRKFDMGANAMALPDGSIIVTDDIVTLMEQDPNALIAVLLHEIGHIEHQHSLKMVAQTTATTMLFAMMFGDINGAGELILGAGTGLLQTAFSRDMEREADEFSHKNLPKFDISPAAFADAMTLLVNSHSASFKSTDDEDAATEDATNKDSNSKIKNSLNHWLQYLST
;
A
#
# COMPACT_ATOMS: atom_id res chain seq x y z
N LYS A 1 -12.02 2.73 11.31
CA LYS A 1 -12.51 1.90 10.19
C LYS A 1 -11.94 2.51 8.94
N LEU A 2 -11.14 1.76 8.16
CA LEU A 2 -10.66 2.21 6.85
C LEU A 2 -11.87 2.52 5.98
N HIS A 3 -11.88 3.72 5.41
CA HIS A 3 -12.93 4.18 4.50
C HIS A 3 -12.30 4.54 3.17
N PHE A 4 -12.84 3.97 2.10
CA PHE A 4 -12.48 4.28 0.73
C PHE A 4 -13.72 4.87 0.05
N ASP A 5 -13.60 6.11 -0.37
CA ASP A 5 -14.60 6.78 -1.17
C ASP A 5 -14.28 6.69 -2.67
N PRO A 6 -15.25 6.91 -3.54
CA PRO A 6 -14.97 7.10 -4.96
C PRO A 6 -13.93 8.20 -5.18
N SER A 7 -13.06 8.02 -6.17
CA SER A 7 -12.05 9.01 -6.51
C SER A 7 -12.66 10.34 -6.91
N GLU A 8 -12.05 11.42 -6.48
CA GLU A 8 -12.36 12.82 -6.86
C GLU A 8 -11.37 13.38 -7.90
N LEU A 9 -10.42 12.57 -8.38
CA LEU A 9 -9.50 12.98 -9.45
C LEU A 9 -10.28 13.29 -10.73
N PRO A 10 -9.88 14.35 -11.46
CA PRO A 10 -10.41 14.61 -12.81
C PRO A 10 -10.23 13.40 -13.72
N GLU A 11 -11.22 13.11 -14.58
CA GLU A 11 -11.15 11.98 -15.53
C GLU A 11 -9.87 12.01 -16.39
N SER A 12 -9.44 13.22 -16.79
CA SER A 12 -8.18 13.39 -17.54
C SER A 12 -6.96 12.89 -16.79
N LYS A 13 -6.92 13.10 -15.47
CA LYS A 13 -5.80 12.65 -14.63
C LYS A 13 -5.87 11.13 -14.39
N GLN A 14 -7.07 10.59 -14.18
CA GLN A 14 -7.25 9.13 -14.09
C GLN A 14 -6.81 8.46 -15.40
N GLN A 15 -7.18 9.04 -16.56
CA GLN A 15 -6.78 8.51 -17.87
C GLN A 15 -5.27 8.57 -18.09
N GLU A 16 -4.60 9.66 -17.68
CA GLU A 16 -3.13 9.76 -17.75
C GLU A 16 -2.44 8.64 -16.99
N VAL A 17 -2.87 8.38 -15.74
CA VAL A 17 -2.32 7.30 -14.91
C VAL A 17 -2.67 5.92 -15.47
N GLU A 18 -3.89 5.75 -16.00
CA GLU A 18 -4.31 4.51 -16.66
C GLU A 18 -3.45 4.23 -17.90
N ASP A 19 -3.14 5.24 -18.71
CA ASP A 19 -2.26 5.09 -19.88
C ASP A 19 -0.84 4.67 -19.47
N GLN A 20 -0.30 5.23 -18.38
CA GLN A 20 0.97 4.79 -17.79
C GLN A 20 0.88 3.33 -17.33
N TRP A 21 -0.21 2.96 -16.64
CA TRP A 21 -0.48 1.60 -16.21
C TRP A 21 -0.49 0.60 -17.36
N GLN A 22 -1.23 0.92 -18.44
CA GLN A 22 -1.29 0.08 -19.63
C GLN A 22 0.08 -0.05 -20.32
N SER A 23 0.90 0.99 -20.28
CA SER A 23 2.28 0.94 -20.77
C SER A 23 3.15 0.02 -19.92
N ILE A 24 3.01 0.06 -18.59
CA ILE A 24 3.72 -0.85 -17.66
C ILE A 24 3.36 -2.29 -17.97
N LEU A 25 2.06 -2.64 -18.01
CA LEU A 25 1.61 -4.00 -18.29
C LEU A 25 2.12 -4.51 -19.63
N SER A 26 2.09 -3.67 -20.67
CA SER A 26 2.56 -4.02 -22.01
C SER A 26 4.06 -4.30 -22.03
N LYS A 27 4.89 -3.43 -21.41
CA LYS A 27 6.35 -3.59 -21.36
C LYS A 27 6.81 -4.79 -20.54
N LEU A 28 6.03 -5.16 -19.50
CA LEU A 28 6.29 -6.33 -18.67
C LEU A 28 5.62 -7.61 -19.19
N GLU A 29 4.88 -7.52 -20.31
CA GLU A 29 4.12 -8.65 -20.89
C GLU A 29 3.13 -9.27 -19.90
N LEU A 30 2.54 -8.43 -19.00
CA LEU A 30 1.57 -8.86 -18.01
C LEU A 30 0.14 -8.90 -18.59
N PRO A 31 -0.68 -9.91 -18.23
CA PRO A 31 -2.04 -10.04 -18.73
C PRO A 31 -2.94 -8.94 -18.14
N LYS A 32 -3.53 -8.11 -19.01
CA LYS A 32 -4.34 -6.94 -18.63
C LYS A 32 -5.62 -7.29 -17.85
N ASP A 33 -6.15 -8.48 -18.04
CA ASP A 33 -7.34 -8.99 -17.36
C ASP A 33 -7.07 -9.36 -15.90
N LYS A 34 -5.82 -9.68 -15.56
CA LYS A 34 -5.40 -10.01 -14.20
C LYS A 34 -5.04 -8.77 -13.36
N TYR A 35 -4.50 -7.73 -14.00
CA TYR A 35 -3.97 -6.55 -13.32
C TYR A 35 -4.89 -5.36 -13.56
N GLN A 36 -5.64 -4.96 -12.54
CA GLN A 36 -6.57 -3.84 -12.62
C GLN A 36 -6.13 -2.70 -11.70
N LEU A 37 -6.33 -1.47 -12.13
CA LEU A 37 -6.04 -0.28 -11.36
C LEU A 37 -7.34 0.38 -10.90
N TYR A 38 -7.43 0.72 -9.61
CA TYR A 38 -8.58 1.41 -9.04
C TYR A 38 -8.16 2.69 -8.35
N PHE A 39 -8.84 3.80 -8.69
CA PHE A 39 -8.65 5.08 -8.03
C PHE A 39 -9.63 5.23 -6.88
N ARG A 40 -9.14 5.67 -5.73
CA ARG A 40 -9.96 5.86 -4.52
C ARG A 40 -9.48 7.08 -3.74
N LYS A 41 -10.44 7.79 -3.13
CA LYS A 41 -10.12 8.72 -2.07
C LYS A 41 -9.95 7.95 -0.76
N PHE A 42 -8.93 8.29 0.01
CA PHE A 42 -8.57 7.57 1.23
C PHE A 42 -8.19 8.53 2.34
N ASP A 43 -8.82 8.41 3.52
CA ASP A 43 -8.67 9.33 4.64
C ASP A 43 -7.24 9.36 5.23
N MET A 44 -6.43 8.36 4.96
CA MET A 44 -5.05 8.26 5.47
C MET A 44 -4.00 8.82 4.51
N GLY A 45 -4.42 9.49 3.42
CA GLY A 45 -3.53 10.19 2.51
C GLY A 45 -2.92 9.35 1.39
N ALA A 46 -1.73 9.78 0.93
CA ALA A 46 -1.05 9.21 -0.23
C ALA A 46 -0.65 7.74 -0.01
N ASN A 47 -1.18 6.83 -0.82
CA ASN A 47 -0.90 5.40 -0.72
C ASN A 47 -1.19 4.65 -2.03
N ALA A 48 -0.53 3.50 -2.20
CA ALA A 48 -0.88 2.47 -3.18
C ALA A 48 -0.91 1.10 -2.49
N MET A 49 -1.73 0.17 -2.96
CA MET A 49 -1.92 -1.11 -2.30
C MET A 49 -2.24 -2.22 -3.29
N ALA A 50 -1.43 -3.27 -3.28
CA ALA A 50 -1.70 -4.51 -4.02
C ALA A 50 -2.70 -5.42 -3.28
N LEU A 51 -3.75 -5.83 -3.97
CA LEU A 51 -4.78 -6.72 -3.44
C LEU A 51 -4.52 -8.18 -3.83
N PRO A 52 -5.10 -9.15 -3.08
CA PRO A 52 -4.89 -10.57 -3.34
C PRO A 52 -5.40 -11.07 -4.70
N ASP A 53 -6.32 -10.34 -5.32
CA ASP A 53 -6.89 -10.67 -6.63
C ASP A 53 -6.05 -10.15 -7.82
N GLY A 54 -4.94 -9.45 -7.53
CA GLY A 54 -4.07 -8.86 -8.55
C GLY A 54 -4.42 -7.43 -8.92
N SER A 55 -5.44 -6.83 -8.31
CA SER A 55 -5.73 -5.42 -8.49
C SER A 55 -4.86 -4.54 -7.59
N ILE A 56 -4.70 -3.28 -7.98
CA ILE A 56 -4.01 -2.24 -7.21
C ILE A 56 -4.97 -1.09 -6.96
N ILE A 57 -5.05 -0.65 -5.71
CA ILE A 57 -5.70 0.61 -5.35
C ILE A 57 -4.64 1.71 -5.31
N VAL A 58 -4.92 2.82 -5.98
CA VAL A 58 -4.11 4.03 -5.95
C VAL A 58 -4.96 5.16 -5.39
N THR A 59 -4.46 5.87 -4.38
CA THR A 59 -5.20 6.97 -3.78
C THR A 59 -5.06 8.27 -4.57
N ASP A 60 -6.05 9.13 -4.50
CA ASP A 60 -6.03 10.45 -5.15
C ASP A 60 -4.82 11.26 -4.70
N ASP A 61 -4.47 11.14 -3.42
CA ASP A 61 -3.37 11.87 -2.81
C ASP A 61 -2.00 11.45 -3.35
N ILE A 62 -1.76 10.15 -3.63
CA ILE A 62 -0.48 9.73 -4.20
C ILE A 62 -0.32 10.20 -5.65
N VAL A 63 -1.42 10.20 -6.42
CA VAL A 63 -1.41 10.73 -7.80
C VAL A 63 -1.09 12.21 -7.79
N THR A 64 -1.68 12.97 -6.87
CA THR A 64 -1.42 14.41 -6.71
C THR A 64 0.00 14.66 -6.22
N LEU A 65 0.47 13.89 -5.22
CA LEU A 65 1.82 14.00 -4.67
C LEU A 65 2.91 13.79 -5.71
N MET A 66 2.70 12.83 -6.63
CA MET A 66 3.67 12.44 -7.64
C MET A 66 3.41 13.10 -9.01
N GLU A 67 2.52 14.08 -9.09
CA GLU A 67 2.18 14.74 -10.36
C GLU A 67 3.39 15.39 -11.04
N GLN A 68 4.33 15.92 -10.26
CA GLN A 68 5.54 16.57 -10.76
C GLN A 68 6.67 15.58 -11.08
N ASP A 69 6.54 14.33 -10.64
CA ASP A 69 7.49 13.26 -10.92
C ASP A 69 6.76 11.95 -11.31
N PRO A 70 6.33 11.83 -12.57
CA PRO A 70 5.67 10.62 -13.06
C PRO A 70 6.52 9.35 -12.92
N ASN A 71 7.86 9.47 -12.87
CA ASN A 71 8.76 8.34 -12.67
C ASN A 71 8.64 7.77 -11.25
N ALA A 72 8.37 8.62 -10.27
CA ALA A 72 8.12 8.19 -8.90
C ALA A 72 6.85 7.32 -8.81
N LEU A 73 5.77 7.72 -9.50
CA LEU A 73 4.54 6.92 -9.54
C LEU A 73 4.76 5.57 -10.22
N ILE A 74 5.50 5.54 -11.34
CA ILE A 74 5.87 4.28 -12.03
C ILE A 74 6.67 3.38 -11.09
N ALA A 75 7.60 3.93 -10.32
CA ALA A 75 8.40 3.17 -9.38
C ALA A 75 7.53 2.51 -8.28
N VAL A 76 6.55 3.24 -7.75
CA VAL A 76 5.56 2.71 -6.78
C VAL A 76 4.70 1.63 -7.42
N LEU A 77 4.16 1.86 -8.63
CA LEU A 77 3.33 0.86 -9.32
C LEU A 77 4.10 -0.43 -9.60
N LEU A 78 5.39 -0.33 -9.95
CA LEU A 78 6.26 -1.50 -10.12
C LEU A 78 6.49 -2.24 -8.79
N HIS A 79 6.61 -1.53 -7.67
CA HIS A 79 6.70 -2.13 -6.34
C HIS A 79 5.41 -2.89 -5.99
N GLU A 80 4.24 -2.30 -6.25
CA GLU A 80 2.95 -2.98 -6.03
C GLU A 80 2.78 -4.22 -6.91
N ILE A 81 3.24 -4.17 -8.18
CA ILE A 81 3.30 -5.36 -9.03
C ILE A 81 4.21 -6.42 -8.42
N GLY A 82 5.32 -6.02 -7.80
CA GLY A 82 6.20 -6.93 -7.06
C GLY A 82 5.46 -7.69 -5.97
N HIS A 83 4.60 -7.02 -5.19
CA HIS A 83 3.75 -7.68 -4.20
C HIS A 83 2.79 -8.68 -4.83
N ILE A 84 2.21 -8.39 -6.00
CA ILE A 84 1.31 -9.31 -6.70
C ILE A 84 2.07 -10.51 -7.26
N GLU A 85 3.20 -10.29 -7.93
CA GLU A 85 4.01 -11.35 -8.54
C GLU A 85 4.55 -12.34 -7.50
N HIS A 86 4.94 -11.83 -6.33
CA HIS A 86 5.36 -12.65 -5.19
C HIS A 86 4.20 -13.13 -4.32
N GLN A 87 2.94 -12.79 -4.67
CA GLN A 87 1.72 -13.22 -3.95
C GLN A 87 1.72 -12.84 -2.46
N HIS A 88 2.30 -11.70 -2.09
CA HIS A 88 2.48 -11.30 -0.69
C HIS A 88 1.16 -11.17 0.06
N SER A 89 0.17 -10.47 -0.53
CA SER A 89 -1.16 -10.33 0.07
C SER A 89 -1.85 -11.68 0.27
N LEU A 90 -1.72 -12.60 -0.70
CA LEU A 90 -2.28 -13.95 -0.60
C LEU A 90 -1.57 -14.78 0.49
N LYS A 91 -0.24 -14.69 0.58
CA LYS A 91 0.54 -15.35 1.65
C LYS A 91 0.10 -14.87 3.03
N MET A 92 -0.13 -13.55 3.20
CA MET A 92 -0.60 -12.98 4.47
C MET A 92 -2.00 -13.50 4.84
N VAL A 93 -2.94 -13.54 3.88
CA VAL A 93 -4.27 -14.13 4.10
C VAL A 93 -4.15 -15.58 4.55
N ALA A 94 -3.35 -16.37 3.85
CA ALA A 94 -3.16 -17.79 4.15
C ALA A 94 -2.54 -18.00 5.55
N GLN A 95 -1.52 -17.21 5.91
CA GLN A 95 -0.88 -17.27 7.23
C GLN A 95 -1.84 -16.89 8.35
N THR A 96 -2.59 -15.80 8.19
CA THR A 96 -3.58 -15.36 9.18
C THR A 96 -4.68 -16.41 9.37
N THR A 97 -5.20 -16.95 8.25
CA THR A 97 -6.23 -18.00 8.29
C THR A 97 -5.71 -19.26 8.97
N ALA A 98 -4.52 -19.74 8.63
CA ALA A 98 -3.92 -20.91 9.25
C ALA A 98 -3.69 -20.73 10.76
N THR A 99 -3.19 -19.56 11.17
CA THR A 99 -2.98 -19.24 12.58
C THR A 99 -4.31 -19.21 13.35
N THR A 100 -5.34 -18.56 12.77
CA THR A 100 -6.68 -18.48 13.39
C THR A 100 -7.31 -19.86 13.54
N MET A 101 -7.18 -20.73 12.53
CA MET A 101 -7.67 -22.12 12.61
C MET A 101 -6.94 -22.92 13.69
N LEU A 102 -5.63 -22.75 13.81
CA LEU A 102 -4.84 -23.42 14.86
C LEU A 102 -5.31 -23.00 16.25
N PHE A 103 -5.51 -21.69 16.48
CA PHE A 103 -6.07 -21.19 17.74
C PHE A 103 -7.48 -21.75 18.01
N ALA A 104 -8.35 -21.80 17.01
CA ALA A 104 -9.68 -22.36 17.15
C ALA A 104 -9.66 -23.83 17.59
N MET A 105 -8.73 -24.62 17.01
CA MET A 105 -8.55 -26.03 17.39
C MET A 105 -8.02 -26.18 18.81
N MET A 106 -7.10 -25.30 19.24
CA MET A 106 -6.50 -25.37 20.58
C MET A 106 -7.47 -24.96 21.70
N PHE A 107 -8.33 -23.98 21.44
CA PHE A 107 -9.24 -23.41 22.45
C PHE A 107 -10.69 -23.83 22.27
N GLY A 108 -11.02 -24.58 21.22
CA GLY A 108 -12.37 -25.11 20.96
C GLY A 108 -13.39 -24.07 20.52
N ASP A 109 -12.94 -22.85 20.20
CA ASP A 109 -13.82 -21.75 19.76
C ASP A 109 -13.78 -21.58 18.22
N ILE A 110 -14.56 -22.41 17.54
CA ILE A 110 -14.69 -22.37 16.08
C ILE A 110 -15.53 -21.15 15.64
N ASN A 111 -16.45 -20.67 16.47
CA ASN A 111 -17.32 -19.54 16.12
C ASN A 111 -16.54 -18.22 16.17
N GLY A 112 -15.75 -17.99 17.21
CA GLY A 112 -14.87 -16.82 17.31
C GLY A 112 -13.79 -16.78 16.22
N ALA A 113 -13.31 -17.95 15.77
CA ALA A 113 -12.39 -18.05 14.62
C ALA A 113 -13.02 -17.54 13.31
N GLY A 114 -14.31 -17.82 13.08
CA GLY A 114 -15.03 -17.31 11.90
C GLY A 114 -15.08 -15.78 11.85
N GLU A 115 -15.35 -15.14 12.98
CA GLU A 115 -15.36 -13.66 13.10
C GLU A 115 -13.98 -13.07 12.90
N LEU A 116 -12.93 -13.72 13.42
CA LEU A 116 -11.54 -13.29 13.23
C LEU A 116 -11.10 -13.40 11.76
N ILE A 117 -11.50 -14.47 11.05
CA ILE A 117 -11.21 -14.63 9.61
C ILE A 117 -11.93 -13.55 8.78
N LEU A 118 -13.20 -13.26 9.08
CA LEU A 118 -13.96 -12.19 8.41
C LEU A 118 -13.37 -10.81 8.71
N GLY A 119 -12.88 -10.58 9.93
CA GLY A 119 -12.18 -9.36 10.33
C GLY A 119 -10.79 -9.23 9.71
N ALA A 120 -10.12 -10.35 9.39
CA ALA A 120 -8.79 -10.34 8.78
C ALA A 120 -8.77 -9.70 7.38
N GLY A 121 -9.87 -9.81 6.61
CA GLY A 121 -9.98 -9.15 5.31
C GLY A 121 -9.86 -7.63 5.38
N THR A 122 -10.40 -7.02 6.43
CA THR A 122 -10.23 -5.58 6.69
C THR A 122 -8.91 -5.24 7.39
N GLY A 123 -8.34 -6.17 8.12
CA GLY A 123 -7.05 -6.03 8.80
C GLY A 123 -5.85 -6.12 7.87
N LEU A 124 -5.97 -6.82 6.72
CA LEU A 124 -4.88 -6.94 5.74
C LEU A 124 -4.43 -5.59 5.17
N LEU A 125 -5.38 -4.68 4.96
CA LEU A 125 -5.08 -3.33 4.49
C LEU A 125 -4.33 -2.46 5.53
N GLN A 126 -4.25 -2.93 6.78
CA GLN A 126 -3.58 -2.23 7.90
C GLN A 126 -2.31 -2.94 8.38
N THR A 127 -2.03 -4.14 7.86
CA THR A 127 -0.84 -4.90 8.23
C THR A 127 0.30 -4.61 7.26
N ALA A 128 1.42 -4.12 7.77
CA ALA A 128 2.64 -3.99 6.97
C ALA A 128 3.13 -5.38 6.53
N PHE A 129 3.63 -5.48 5.32
CA PHE A 129 4.33 -6.66 4.84
C PHE A 129 5.60 -6.92 5.68
N SER A 130 6.09 -8.16 5.66
CA SER A 130 7.36 -8.46 6.31
C SER A 130 8.53 -7.80 5.56
N ARG A 131 9.67 -7.58 6.25
CA ARG A 131 10.88 -7.02 5.61
C ARG A 131 11.35 -7.79 4.39
N ASP A 132 11.19 -9.11 4.40
CA ASP A 132 11.57 -9.94 3.27
C ASP A 132 10.62 -9.73 2.08
N MET A 133 9.32 -9.59 2.34
CA MET A 133 8.33 -9.27 1.31
C MET A 133 8.55 -7.88 0.70
N GLU A 134 8.85 -6.88 1.54
CA GLU A 134 9.17 -5.53 1.06
C GLU A 134 10.42 -5.55 0.18
N ARG A 135 11.48 -6.26 0.61
CA ARG A 135 12.71 -6.38 -0.18
C ARG A 135 12.46 -7.06 -1.54
N GLU A 136 11.63 -8.10 -1.59
CA GLU A 136 11.26 -8.75 -2.85
C GLU A 136 10.51 -7.79 -3.79
N ALA A 137 9.62 -6.96 -3.25
CA ALA A 137 8.89 -5.94 -4.02
C ALA A 137 9.82 -4.80 -4.49
N ASP A 138 10.72 -4.33 -3.63
CA ASP A 138 11.75 -3.34 -3.97
C ASP A 138 12.67 -3.86 -5.09
N GLU A 139 13.16 -5.08 -4.98
CA GLU A 139 14.00 -5.72 -5.99
C GLU A 139 13.26 -5.83 -7.33
N PHE A 140 11.95 -6.12 -7.30
CA PHE A 140 11.14 -6.15 -8.51
C PHE A 140 11.07 -4.76 -9.16
N SER A 141 10.81 -3.71 -8.38
CA SER A 141 10.79 -2.33 -8.89
C SER A 141 12.15 -1.94 -9.49
N HIS A 142 13.24 -2.07 -8.72
CA HIS A 142 14.60 -1.74 -9.14
C HIS A 142 15.03 -2.46 -10.43
N LYS A 143 14.70 -3.75 -10.55
CA LYS A 143 15.01 -4.57 -11.73
C LYS A 143 14.28 -4.11 -12.98
N ASN A 144 13.05 -3.61 -12.83
CA ASN A 144 12.18 -3.29 -13.96
C ASN A 144 12.21 -1.81 -14.36
N LEU A 145 12.55 -0.87 -13.48
CA LEU A 145 12.68 0.56 -13.79
C LEU A 145 13.54 0.85 -15.04
N PRO A 146 14.69 0.20 -15.25
CA PRO A 146 15.50 0.43 -16.46
C PRO A 146 14.80 0.08 -17.77
N LYS A 147 13.78 -0.80 -17.76
CA LYS A 147 12.98 -1.09 -18.96
C LYS A 147 12.15 0.12 -19.43
N PHE A 148 11.97 1.10 -18.56
CA PHE A 148 11.23 2.35 -18.80
C PHE A 148 12.17 3.54 -19.00
N ASP A 149 13.47 3.30 -19.10
CA ASP A 149 14.51 4.34 -19.14
C ASP A 149 14.53 5.21 -17.86
N ILE A 150 14.09 4.64 -16.73
CA ILE A 150 14.03 5.28 -15.42
C ILE A 150 15.18 4.75 -14.55
N SER A 151 15.87 5.67 -13.88
CA SER A 151 16.89 5.30 -12.90
C SER A 151 16.26 4.57 -11.69
N PRO A 152 16.89 3.52 -11.17
CA PRO A 152 16.46 2.91 -9.90
C PRO A 152 16.37 3.91 -8.72
N ALA A 153 17.08 5.03 -8.77
CA ALA A 153 16.97 6.10 -7.77
C ALA A 153 15.56 6.70 -7.66
N ALA A 154 14.75 6.66 -8.74
CA ALA A 154 13.37 7.14 -8.71
C ALA A 154 12.51 6.43 -7.64
N PHE A 155 12.84 5.19 -7.29
CA PHE A 155 12.17 4.49 -6.19
C PHE A 155 12.47 5.13 -4.83
N ALA A 156 13.74 5.47 -4.56
CA ALA A 156 14.13 6.14 -3.32
C ALA A 156 13.52 7.56 -3.23
N ASP A 157 13.43 8.27 -4.36
CA ASP A 157 12.78 9.58 -4.44
C ASP A 157 11.28 9.45 -4.14
N ALA A 158 10.60 8.44 -4.71
CA ALA A 158 9.19 8.14 -4.45
C ALA A 158 8.93 7.85 -2.97
N MET A 159 9.76 6.99 -2.35
CA MET A 159 9.65 6.67 -0.92
C MET A 159 9.87 7.90 -0.04
N THR A 160 10.82 8.76 -0.41
CA THR A 160 11.08 10.01 0.31
C THR A 160 9.87 10.95 0.24
N LEU A 161 9.22 11.08 -0.92
CA LEU A 161 7.99 11.86 -1.07
C LEU A 161 6.87 11.33 -0.18
N LEU A 162 6.65 10.00 -0.17
CA LEU A 162 5.63 9.37 0.65
C LEU A 162 5.87 9.57 2.15
N VAL A 163 7.09 9.35 2.62
CA VAL A 163 7.47 9.54 4.03
C VAL A 163 7.24 11.00 4.46
N ASN A 164 7.64 11.96 3.63
CA ASN A 164 7.48 13.37 3.93
C ASN A 164 6.01 13.80 3.97
N SER A 165 5.16 13.27 3.06
CA SER A 165 3.73 13.57 3.04
C SER A 165 3.02 13.06 4.30
N HIS A 166 3.31 11.83 4.71
CA HIS A 166 2.75 11.29 5.95
C HIS A 166 3.24 12.04 7.20
N SER A 167 4.51 12.42 7.23
CA SER A 167 5.07 13.21 8.36
C SER A 167 4.44 14.61 8.47
N ALA A 168 4.06 15.22 7.36
CA ALA A 168 3.37 16.52 7.34
C ALA A 168 1.91 16.39 7.84
N SER A 169 1.21 15.34 7.42
CA SER A 169 -0.17 15.07 7.87
C SER A 169 -0.25 14.85 9.39
N PHE A 170 0.75 14.18 9.98
CA PHE A 170 0.80 13.98 11.44
C PHE A 170 1.01 15.28 12.23
N LYS A 171 1.79 16.22 11.70
CA LYS A 171 2.03 17.52 12.38
C LYS A 171 0.79 18.41 12.38
N SER A 172 -0.04 18.34 11.35
CA SER A 172 -1.26 19.14 11.27
C SER A 172 -2.38 18.63 12.19
N THR A 173 -2.40 17.34 12.54
CA THR A 173 -3.36 16.78 13.50
C THR A 173 -2.98 17.03 14.96
N ASP A 174 -1.69 17.12 15.29
CA ASP A 174 -1.24 17.44 16.66
C ASP A 174 -1.56 18.89 17.08
N ASP A 175 -1.71 19.82 16.12
CA ASP A 175 -2.07 21.21 16.39
C ASP A 175 -3.60 21.45 16.53
N GLU A 176 -4.46 20.57 16.01
CA GLU A 176 -5.92 20.68 16.12
C GLU A 176 -6.52 19.87 17.29
N ASP A 177 -5.88 18.78 17.75
CA ASP A 177 -6.42 17.83 18.73
C ASP A 177 -6.05 18.09 20.21
N ALA A 178 -5.58 19.28 20.55
CA ALA A 178 -5.40 19.64 21.99
C ALA A 178 -6.72 19.70 22.79
N ALA A 179 -7.87 19.41 22.18
CA ALA A 179 -9.19 19.60 22.78
C ALA A 179 -10.05 18.35 23.04
N THR A 180 -9.74 17.18 22.43
CA THR A 180 -10.57 15.95 22.67
C THR A 180 -9.73 14.68 22.46
N GLU A 181 -9.21 14.11 23.55
CA GLU A 181 -8.56 12.80 23.54
C GLU A 181 -9.61 11.65 23.54
N ASP A 182 -9.71 10.91 22.43
CA ASP A 182 -10.32 9.57 22.43
C ASP A 182 -9.23 8.50 22.23
N ALA A 183 -9.22 7.50 23.12
CA ALA A 183 -8.18 6.47 23.26
C ALA A 183 -7.99 5.57 22.03
N THR A 184 -8.96 5.53 21.12
CA THR A 184 -8.94 4.68 19.92
C THR A 184 -8.06 5.23 18.79
N ASN A 185 -7.81 6.54 18.77
CA ASN A 185 -6.99 7.18 17.74
C ASN A 185 -5.49 7.02 18.00
N LYS A 186 -5.09 6.88 19.27
CA LYS A 186 -3.70 6.74 19.70
C LYS A 186 -3.04 5.43 19.20
N ASP A 187 -3.80 4.34 19.08
CA ASP A 187 -3.27 3.02 18.69
C ASP A 187 -3.03 2.93 17.16
N SER A 188 -3.88 3.56 16.35
CA SER A 188 -3.72 3.64 14.89
C SER A 188 -2.52 4.51 14.51
N ASN A 189 -2.38 5.68 15.13
CA ASN A 189 -1.24 6.59 14.93
C ASN A 189 0.08 5.96 15.37
N SER A 190 0.09 5.20 16.46
CA SER A 190 1.28 4.47 16.94
C SER A 190 1.74 3.40 15.92
N LYS A 191 0.81 2.68 15.30
CA LYS A 191 1.13 1.62 14.31
C LYS A 191 1.70 2.20 13.02
N ILE A 192 1.12 3.31 12.53
CA ILE A 192 1.62 3.99 11.32
C ILE A 192 3.00 4.60 11.59
N LYS A 193 3.19 5.25 12.76
CA LYS A 193 4.47 5.80 13.17
C LYS A 193 5.56 4.73 13.29
N ASN A 194 5.22 3.55 13.79
CA ASN A 194 6.12 2.42 13.88
C ASN A 194 6.46 1.85 12.50
N SER A 195 5.51 1.79 11.58
CA SER A 195 5.74 1.38 10.19
C SER A 195 6.65 2.38 9.46
N LEU A 196 6.39 3.68 9.58
CA LEU A 196 7.22 4.76 9.04
C LEU A 196 8.64 4.77 9.59
N ASN A 197 8.81 4.63 10.91
CA ASN A 197 10.13 4.55 11.54
C ASN A 197 10.89 3.31 11.09
N HIS A 198 10.18 2.22 10.82
CA HIS A 198 10.74 1.00 10.27
C HIS A 198 11.31 1.23 8.85
N TRP A 199 10.53 1.91 7.99
CA TRP A 199 10.95 2.31 6.64
C TRP A 199 12.14 3.28 6.64
N LEU A 200 12.11 4.29 7.51
CA LEU A 200 13.23 5.24 7.67
C LEU A 200 14.53 4.54 8.11
N GLN A 201 14.43 3.55 8.98
CA GLN A 201 15.58 2.75 9.43
C GLN A 201 16.12 1.85 8.34
N TYR A 202 15.26 1.36 7.44
CA TYR A 202 15.65 0.55 6.26
C TYR A 202 16.39 1.40 5.20
N LEU A 203 15.93 2.64 4.96
CA LEU A 203 16.58 3.55 4.00
C LEU A 203 17.91 4.12 4.48
N SER A 204 18.24 4.00 5.79
CA SER A 204 19.47 4.54 6.41
C SER A 204 20.60 3.49 6.55
N THR A 205 20.37 2.26 6.13
CA THR A 205 21.35 1.16 6.10
C THR A 205 21.66 0.69 4.70
#